data_12c66135fd8a1f1ca55fcf8e944ee31a
#
_entry.id   12c66135fd8a1f1ca55fcf8e944ee31a
#
_cell.length_a   1.000
_cell.length_b   1.000
_cell.length_c   1.000
_cell.angle_alpha   90.00
_cell.angle_beta   90.00
_cell.angle_gamma   90.00
#
_symmetry.space_group_name_H-M   'P 1'
#
loop_
_entity.id
_entity.type
_entity.pdbx_description
1 polymer ?
#
loop_
_entity_poly.entity_id
_entity_poly.type
_entity_poly.pdbx_seq_one_letter_code
_entity_poly.pdbx_strand_id
1 'polypeptide(L)'
;MTRYIFITGGVVSSLGKGLMAASLAALLQARGFRVRIRKFDPYLNVDPGTMSPYQHGEVYVTDDGAETDLDLGHYERFTGVSAHQGDNITSGRIYQDIIAKERRGDYLGATVQVVPHVTDEIKAFALAGQDDHDFILCEIGGTVGDIEGLPFMEAIRQLRNELEPWQTLSVHVTLVPYIAAAGELKTKPTQHSVRELASLGIKPDVLLCRAEHPIPDSERRKIAQFCNVRQEAVIPALDAPSIYAVPLQYHGEGLDTEVLRAFGITDAPDPDLSRWYDVADRHANPEGEVTIGVVGKYVGLQDAYKSLNEALVHGGMAHRVKVNVKWIDAEIFESEDSDIAAKLEPMHAILVPGGFGERGSEGKIAAVRFARERKVPFLGICLGMQMACIEAAREAGYAQASSTEFGETDEPVVGIITEWMTEEGLQKREAGGDLGGTMRLGAYEAKLAANSHVSQIYGGTTGISERHRHRYEVNGAYIEPLEKQGLIFSGMSPDGLLPEIVERPDHPWFVGVQFHPELKSKPFDPHPLFAGFVGAALEQARLV
;
A
#
# COMPACT_ATOMS: atom_id res chain seq x y z
N MET A 1 10.79 4.75 -28.04
CA MET A 1 11.69 3.75 -27.44
C MET A 1 11.74 4.01 -25.94
N THR A 2 11.61 2.98 -25.16
CA THR A 2 11.52 3.04 -23.70
C THR A 2 12.88 3.28 -23.04
N ARG A 3 12.89 4.06 -21.99
CA ARG A 3 14.06 4.35 -21.14
C ARG A 3 13.88 3.73 -19.77
N TYR A 4 14.97 3.21 -19.21
CA TYR A 4 14.98 2.49 -17.93
C TYR A 4 15.74 3.30 -16.89
N ILE A 5 15.12 3.50 -15.74
CA ILE A 5 15.72 4.16 -14.58
C ILE A 5 15.87 3.11 -13.48
N PHE A 6 17.09 2.68 -13.21
CA PHE A 6 17.39 1.74 -12.14
C PHE A 6 17.64 2.50 -10.84
N ILE A 7 16.81 2.21 -9.82
CA ILE A 7 16.85 2.88 -8.52
C ILE A 7 17.40 1.90 -7.49
N THR A 8 18.55 2.24 -6.93
CA THR A 8 19.23 1.45 -5.89
C THR A 8 19.36 2.28 -4.62
N GLY A 9 19.57 1.63 -3.47
CA GLY A 9 19.81 2.31 -2.21
C GLY A 9 20.98 1.72 -1.45
N GLY A 10 21.64 2.54 -0.65
CA GLY A 10 22.75 2.12 0.16
C GLY A 10 22.78 2.80 1.53
N VAL A 11 23.74 2.42 2.37
CA VAL A 11 23.95 2.86 3.74
C VAL A 11 23.02 2.16 4.74
N VAL A 12 21.70 2.36 4.63
CA VAL A 12 20.69 1.76 5.52
C VAL A 12 19.39 1.47 4.76
N SER A 13 18.56 0.60 5.31
CA SER A 13 17.19 0.38 4.82
C SER A 13 16.29 1.61 5.10
N SER A 14 15.10 1.61 4.53
CA SER A 14 14.06 2.65 4.77
C SER A 14 14.48 4.08 4.41
N LEU A 15 15.40 4.24 3.44
CA LEU A 15 15.80 5.56 2.91
C LEU A 15 14.72 6.24 2.05
N GLY A 16 13.61 5.55 1.76
CA GLY A 16 12.52 6.08 0.96
C GLY A 16 12.70 5.90 -0.55
N LYS A 17 13.31 4.79 -1.00
CA LYS A 17 13.42 4.44 -2.43
C LYS A 17 12.06 4.42 -3.12
N GLY A 18 11.05 3.76 -2.52
CA GLY A 18 9.69 3.68 -3.07
C GLY A 18 9.04 5.05 -3.25
N LEU A 19 9.12 5.89 -2.23
CA LEU A 19 8.61 7.26 -2.30
C LEU A 19 9.37 8.10 -3.35
N MET A 20 10.67 7.90 -3.47
CA MET A 20 11.49 8.55 -4.50
C MET A 20 11.08 8.10 -5.90
N ALA A 21 10.93 6.78 -6.11
CA ALA A 21 10.48 6.22 -7.38
C ALA A 21 9.11 6.77 -7.77
N ALA A 22 8.15 6.76 -6.85
CA ALA A 22 6.82 7.31 -7.03
C ALA A 22 6.85 8.82 -7.38
N SER A 23 7.67 9.60 -6.65
CA SER A 23 7.82 11.04 -6.87
C SER A 23 8.43 11.36 -8.23
N LEU A 24 9.51 10.67 -8.61
CA LEU A 24 10.13 10.87 -9.94
C LEU A 24 9.17 10.47 -11.06
N ALA A 25 8.45 9.35 -10.92
CA ALA A 25 7.44 8.93 -11.89
C ALA A 25 6.33 9.98 -12.04
N ALA A 26 5.84 10.54 -10.93
CA ALA A 26 4.83 11.60 -10.94
C ALA A 26 5.35 12.89 -11.62
N LEU A 27 6.61 13.26 -11.42
CA LEU A 27 7.24 14.40 -12.09
C LEU A 27 7.38 14.18 -13.60
N LEU A 28 7.77 12.97 -14.01
CA LEU A 28 7.83 12.62 -15.45
C LEU A 28 6.43 12.61 -16.09
N GLN A 29 5.41 12.11 -15.37
CA GLN A 29 4.01 12.20 -15.83
C GLN A 29 3.54 13.65 -15.95
N ALA A 30 3.88 14.52 -14.99
CA ALA A 30 3.54 15.95 -15.04
C ALA A 30 4.14 16.67 -16.26
N ARG A 31 5.19 16.10 -16.87
CA ARG A 31 5.78 16.53 -18.14
C ARG A 31 5.18 15.84 -19.38
N GLY A 32 4.16 15.00 -19.19
CA GLY A 32 3.45 14.32 -20.28
C GLY A 32 4.01 12.95 -20.69
N PHE A 33 4.97 12.38 -19.97
CA PHE A 33 5.50 11.05 -20.26
C PHE A 33 4.65 9.94 -19.68
N ARG A 34 4.55 8.82 -20.39
CA ARG A 34 3.95 7.58 -19.89
C ARG A 34 4.98 6.82 -19.07
N VAL A 35 4.66 6.53 -17.81
CA VAL A 35 5.59 5.91 -16.86
C VAL A 35 5.02 4.62 -16.28
N ARG A 36 5.93 3.70 -15.94
CA ARG A 36 5.65 2.50 -15.16
C ARG A 36 6.72 2.33 -14.08
N ILE A 37 6.32 1.79 -12.92
CA ILE A 37 7.27 1.48 -11.85
C ILE A 37 7.22 -0.01 -11.59
N ARG A 38 8.39 -0.63 -11.38
CA ARG A 38 8.55 -2.04 -11.05
C ARG A 38 9.37 -2.19 -9.79
N LYS A 39 8.91 -3.08 -8.94
CA LYS A 39 9.54 -3.44 -7.68
C LYS A 39 10.26 -4.79 -7.82
N PHE A 40 11.51 -4.82 -7.39
CA PHE A 40 12.34 -6.02 -7.32
C PHE A 40 12.71 -6.27 -5.88
N ASP A 41 12.17 -7.34 -5.28
CA ASP A 41 12.39 -7.66 -3.87
C ASP A 41 13.34 -8.84 -3.72
N PRO A 42 14.49 -8.65 -3.05
CA PRO A 42 15.53 -9.68 -2.99
C PRO A 42 15.27 -10.80 -1.98
N TYR A 43 14.18 -10.79 -1.23
CA TYR A 43 13.87 -11.84 -0.27
C TYR A 43 13.37 -13.13 -0.95
N LEU A 44 13.52 -14.27 -0.23
CA LEU A 44 13.18 -15.61 -0.72
C LEU A 44 11.71 -16.01 -0.54
N ASN A 45 10.88 -15.18 0.05
CA ASN A 45 9.44 -15.41 0.04
C ASN A 45 8.91 -15.30 -1.39
N VAL A 46 7.99 -16.17 -1.78
CA VAL A 46 7.37 -16.12 -3.12
C VAL A 46 6.57 -14.84 -3.29
N ASP A 47 5.86 -14.45 -2.23
CA ASP A 47 5.14 -13.19 -2.06
C ASP A 47 5.13 -12.80 -0.57
N PRO A 48 4.68 -11.59 -0.20
CA PRO A 48 4.63 -11.16 1.20
C PRO A 48 3.39 -11.65 1.95
N GLY A 49 2.48 -12.37 1.33
CA GLY A 49 1.17 -12.73 1.91
C GLY A 49 1.20 -13.47 3.23
N THR A 50 2.27 -14.24 3.49
CA THR A 50 2.49 -14.98 4.75
C THR A 50 3.46 -14.30 5.70
N MET A 51 4.01 -13.13 5.33
CA MET A 51 4.98 -12.42 6.15
C MET A 51 4.30 -11.70 7.32
N SER A 52 5.01 -11.59 8.43
CA SER A 52 4.51 -10.83 9.58
C SER A 52 4.47 -9.34 9.27
N PRO A 53 3.35 -8.65 9.53
CA PRO A 53 3.28 -7.20 9.38
C PRO A 53 4.32 -6.42 10.20
N TYR A 54 4.81 -7.00 11.29
CA TYR A 54 5.88 -6.40 12.10
C TYR A 54 7.24 -6.37 11.38
N GLN A 55 7.47 -7.28 10.44
CA GLN A 55 8.74 -7.36 9.71
C GLN A 55 8.67 -6.70 8.34
N HIS A 56 7.52 -6.80 7.67
CA HIS A 56 7.36 -6.40 6.28
C HIS A 56 6.49 -5.15 6.10
N GLY A 57 5.65 -4.83 7.08
CA GLY A 57 4.61 -3.82 6.94
C GLY A 57 3.33 -4.39 6.32
N GLU A 58 2.54 -3.52 5.71
CA GLU A 58 1.30 -3.87 5.01
C GLU A 58 1.55 -4.74 3.79
N VAL A 59 0.70 -5.73 3.57
CA VAL A 59 0.61 -6.45 2.30
C VAL A 59 -0.35 -5.70 1.39
N TYR A 60 0.17 -5.14 0.30
CA TYR A 60 -0.61 -4.41 -0.68
C TYR A 60 -1.16 -5.36 -1.75
N VAL A 61 -2.45 -5.25 -2.09
CA VAL A 61 -3.09 -6.13 -3.08
C VAL A 61 -3.46 -5.35 -4.33
N THR A 62 -3.07 -5.87 -5.49
CA THR A 62 -3.39 -5.30 -6.80
C THR A 62 -4.78 -5.73 -7.29
N ASP A 63 -5.29 -5.08 -8.36
CA ASP A 63 -6.59 -5.44 -8.93
C ASP A 63 -6.61 -6.87 -9.47
N ASP A 64 -5.51 -7.38 -10.01
CA ASP A 64 -5.35 -8.75 -10.52
C ASP A 64 -4.93 -9.78 -9.46
N GLY A 65 -5.00 -9.41 -8.17
CA GLY A 65 -4.88 -10.32 -7.04
C GLY A 65 -3.45 -10.65 -6.61
N ALA A 66 -2.45 -9.87 -6.99
CA ALA A 66 -1.11 -10.05 -6.45
C ALA A 66 -1.01 -9.47 -5.02
N GLU A 67 -0.45 -10.26 -4.11
CA GLU A 67 0.04 -9.78 -2.82
C GLU A 67 1.46 -9.23 -3.00
N THR A 68 1.67 -7.97 -2.64
CA THR A 68 2.90 -7.24 -2.97
C THR A 68 3.41 -6.40 -1.81
N ASP A 69 4.61 -5.85 -1.99
CA ASP A 69 5.19 -4.87 -1.06
C ASP A 69 4.37 -3.58 -0.99
N LEU A 70 4.38 -2.94 0.18
CA LEU A 70 3.65 -1.69 0.45
C LEU A 70 4.06 -0.53 -0.48
N ASP A 71 5.24 -0.57 -1.08
CA ASP A 71 5.72 0.45 -2.00
C ASP A 71 4.82 0.58 -3.25
N LEU A 72 4.17 -0.53 -3.70
CA LEU A 72 3.22 -0.46 -4.80
C LEU A 72 2.04 0.46 -4.50
N GLY A 73 1.64 0.55 -3.24
CA GLY A 73 0.65 1.54 -2.80
C GLY A 73 1.12 2.98 -3.02
N HIS A 74 2.39 3.29 -2.76
CA HIS A 74 2.97 4.60 -3.07
C HIS A 74 2.96 4.86 -4.58
N TYR A 75 3.32 3.84 -5.39
CA TYR A 75 3.34 3.99 -6.85
C TYR A 75 1.95 4.36 -7.38
N GLU A 76 0.93 3.62 -7.00
CA GLU A 76 -0.45 3.91 -7.42
C GLU A 76 -0.97 5.26 -6.92
N ARG A 77 -0.73 5.61 -5.65
CA ARG A 77 -1.18 6.88 -5.07
C ARG A 77 -0.57 8.09 -5.77
N PHE A 78 0.69 8.00 -6.20
CA PHE A 78 1.41 9.12 -6.81
C PHE A 78 1.18 9.22 -8.31
N THR A 79 1.14 8.09 -9.02
CA THR A 79 1.01 8.05 -10.47
C THR A 79 -0.44 8.00 -10.95
N GLY A 80 -1.36 7.50 -10.11
CA GLY A 80 -2.72 7.17 -10.51
C GLY A 80 -2.84 5.91 -11.37
N VAL A 81 -1.71 5.29 -11.73
CA VAL A 81 -1.66 4.06 -12.56
C VAL A 81 -1.79 2.85 -11.66
N SER A 82 -2.74 1.96 -11.95
CA SER A 82 -2.91 0.70 -11.21
C SER A 82 -1.72 -0.24 -11.44
N ALA A 83 -1.21 -0.80 -10.37
CA ALA A 83 -0.18 -1.83 -10.40
C ALA A 83 -0.80 -3.21 -10.69
N HIS A 84 0.00 -4.10 -11.24
CA HIS A 84 -0.36 -5.47 -11.59
C HIS A 84 0.70 -6.46 -11.12
N GLN A 85 0.41 -7.76 -11.21
CA GLN A 85 1.38 -8.83 -10.92
C GLN A 85 2.73 -8.66 -11.62
N GLY A 86 2.70 -8.08 -12.85
CA GLY A 86 3.91 -7.76 -13.63
C GLY A 86 4.72 -6.57 -13.12
N ASP A 87 4.36 -5.95 -11.99
CA ASP A 87 5.07 -4.81 -11.42
C ASP A 87 5.85 -5.14 -10.15
N ASN A 88 5.70 -6.35 -9.63
CA ASN A 88 6.47 -6.84 -8.49
C ASN A 88 7.01 -8.25 -8.74
N ILE A 89 8.28 -8.47 -8.44
CA ILE A 89 8.90 -9.79 -8.47
C ILE A 89 9.82 -9.97 -7.27
N THR A 90 9.79 -11.17 -6.68
CA THR A 90 10.67 -11.55 -5.58
C THR A 90 11.73 -12.55 -6.03
N SER A 91 12.85 -12.64 -5.31
CA SER A 91 13.81 -13.73 -5.53
C SER A 91 13.13 -15.09 -5.42
N GLY A 92 12.25 -15.27 -4.42
CA GLY A 92 11.55 -16.54 -4.20
C GLY A 92 10.77 -16.97 -5.43
N ARG A 93 10.01 -16.08 -6.04
CA ARG A 93 9.24 -16.35 -7.26
C ARG A 93 10.16 -16.70 -8.44
N ILE A 94 11.24 -15.94 -8.64
CA ILE A 94 12.22 -16.21 -9.71
C ILE A 94 12.80 -17.62 -9.56
N TYR A 95 13.28 -17.96 -8.36
CA TYR A 95 13.87 -19.29 -8.11
C TYR A 95 12.83 -20.40 -8.23
N GLN A 96 11.61 -20.20 -7.77
CA GLN A 96 10.50 -21.16 -7.93
C GLN A 96 10.25 -21.47 -9.42
N ASP A 97 10.15 -20.42 -10.24
CA ASP A 97 9.90 -20.54 -11.69
C ASP A 97 11.06 -21.26 -12.39
N ILE A 98 12.31 -20.94 -12.05
CA ILE A 98 13.51 -21.59 -12.62
C ILE A 98 13.56 -23.07 -12.22
N ILE A 99 13.31 -23.41 -10.97
CA ILE A 99 13.28 -24.79 -10.49
C ILE A 99 12.15 -25.57 -11.17
N ALA A 100 10.97 -24.96 -11.32
CA ALA A 100 9.85 -25.58 -12.03
C ALA A 100 10.20 -25.83 -13.51
N LYS A 101 10.85 -24.89 -14.20
CA LYS A 101 11.36 -25.07 -15.58
C LYS A 101 12.39 -26.20 -15.66
N GLU A 102 13.33 -26.27 -14.71
CA GLU A 102 14.34 -27.31 -14.63
C GLU A 102 13.68 -28.71 -14.49
N ARG A 103 12.75 -28.85 -13.55
CA ARG A 103 12.04 -30.11 -13.31
C ARG A 103 11.19 -30.58 -14.52
N ARG A 104 10.69 -29.65 -15.34
CA ARG A 104 10.01 -29.99 -16.60
C ARG A 104 10.97 -30.35 -17.74
N GLY A 105 12.26 -30.08 -17.60
CA GLY A 105 13.26 -30.35 -18.62
C GLY A 105 13.43 -29.22 -19.65
N ASP A 106 12.92 -28.02 -19.39
CA ASP A 106 12.93 -26.88 -20.31
C ASP A 106 14.37 -26.44 -20.69
N TYR A 107 15.35 -26.75 -19.84
CA TYR A 107 16.77 -26.44 -20.08
C TYR A 107 17.55 -27.56 -20.81
N LEU A 108 16.87 -28.60 -21.28
CA LEU A 108 17.44 -29.66 -22.12
C LEU A 108 18.72 -30.30 -21.56
N GLY A 109 18.86 -30.42 -20.25
CA GLY A 109 20.02 -31.00 -19.58
C GLY A 109 21.18 -30.03 -19.35
N ALA A 110 21.03 -28.74 -19.61
CA ALA A 110 22.03 -27.73 -19.28
C ALA A 110 22.18 -27.57 -17.76
N THR A 111 23.38 -27.20 -17.32
CA THR A 111 23.59 -26.78 -15.93
C THR A 111 22.94 -25.41 -15.69
N VAL A 112 21.94 -25.38 -14.80
CA VAL A 112 21.24 -24.14 -14.44
C VAL A 112 22.02 -23.41 -13.36
N GLN A 113 22.31 -22.12 -13.60
CA GLN A 113 23.17 -21.28 -12.75
C GLN A 113 22.54 -19.90 -12.55
N VAL A 114 22.99 -19.14 -11.54
CA VAL A 114 22.52 -17.76 -11.32
C VAL A 114 22.76 -16.91 -12.57
N VAL A 115 23.97 -16.97 -13.13
CA VAL A 115 24.28 -16.35 -14.44
C VAL A 115 24.41 -17.50 -15.45
N PRO A 116 23.62 -17.53 -16.54
CA PRO A 116 22.68 -16.49 -16.97
C PRO A 116 21.22 -16.68 -16.50
N HIS A 117 20.80 -17.83 -15.99
CA HIS A 117 19.38 -18.20 -15.90
C HIS A 117 18.58 -17.29 -14.96
N VAL A 118 19.08 -16.98 -13.74
CA VAL A 118 18.38 -16.06 -12.82
C VAL A 118 18.45 -14.63 -13.34
N THR A 119 19.60 -14.21 -13.85
CA THR A 119 19.76 -12.86 -14.39
C THR A 119 18.90 -12.63 -15.63
N ASP A 120 18.71 -13.66 -16.48
CA ASP A 120 17.85 -13.55 -17.67
C ASP A 120 16.35 -13.41 -17.28
N GLU A 121 15.87 -14.12 -16.26
CA GLU A 121 14.51 -13.93 -15.74
C GLU A 121 14.31 -12.51 -15.17
N ILE A 122 15.29 -11.97 -14.43
CA ILE A 122 15.27 -10.61 -13.92
C ILE A 122 15.24 -9.59 -15.06
N LYS A 123 16.08 -9.78 -16.10
CA LYS A 123 16.11 -8.91 -17.28
C LYS A 123 14.81 -8.98 -18.06
N ALA A 124 14.27 -10.17 -18.28
CA ALA A 124 12.99 -10.37 -18.94
C ALA A 124 11.84 -9.63 -18.23
N PHE A 125 11.81 -9.72 -16.89
CA PHE A 125 10.85 -8.97 -16.09
C PHE A 125 11.04 -7.45 -16.22
N ALA A 126 12.27 -6.95 -16.20
CA ALA A 126 12.55 -5.52 -16.35
C ALA A 126 12.11 -4.98 -17.72
N LEU A 127 12.22 -5.79 -18.79
CA LEU A 127 11.92 -5.41 -20.16
C LEU A 127 10.46 -5.66 -20.60
N ALA A 128 9.68 -6.42 -19.84
CA ALA A 128 8.30 -6.78 -20.23
C ALA A 128 7.43 -5.52 -20.48
N GLY A 129 6.55 -5.52 -21.51
CA GLY A 129 5.64 -4.40 -21.81
C GLY A 129 6.33 -3.07 -22.09
N GLN A 130 7.55 -3.09 -22.59
CA GLN A 130 8.37 -1.90 -22.85
C GLN A 130 7.74 -0.92 -23.86
N ASP A 131 7.02 -1.41 -24.86
CA ASP A 131 6.55 -0.58 -25.98
C ASP A 131 5.44 0.41 -25.59
N ASP A 132 4.81 0.21 -24.44
CA ASP A 132 3.69 1.02 -23.98
C ASP A 132 4.10 2.25 -23.14
N HIS A 133 5.39 2.37 -22.77
CA HIS A 133 5.86 3.38 -21.84
C HIS A 133 7.10 4.13 -22.35
N ASP A 134 7.19 5.41 -22.00
CA ASP A 134 8.35 6.24 -22.30
C ASP A 134 9.47 6.02 -21.28
N PHE A 135 9.09 5.77 -20.02
CA PHE A 135 9.99 5.42 -18.92
C PHE A 135 9.48 4.23 -18.12
N ILE A 136 10.38 3.31 -17.78
CA ILE A 136 10.17 2.26 -16.79
C ILE A 136 11.18 2.48 -15.66
N LEU A 137 10.67 2.70 -14.45
CA LEU A 137 11.47 2.84 -13.24
C LEU A 137 11.56 1.49 -12.55
N CYS A 138 12.75 0.98 -12.35
CA CYS A 138 13.03 -0.30 -11.70
C CYS A 138 13.62 -0.03 -10.31
N GLU A 139 12.80 -0.17 -9.27
CA GLU A 139 13.25 -0.02 -7.89
C GLU A 139 13.74 -1.36 -7.34
N ILE A 140 15.00 -1.36 -6.91
CA ILE A 140 15.63 -2.55 -6.33
C ILE A 140 15.53 -2.47 -4.80
N GLY A 141 14.83 -3.43 -4.22
CA GLY A 141 14.72 -3.60 -2.77
C GLY A 141 16.07 -3.91 -2.10
N GLY A 142 16.12 -3.81 -0.78
CA GLY A 142 17.33 -4.04 0.00
C GLY A 142 18.36 -2.91 -0.10
N THR A 143 19.56 -3.20 0.36
CA THR A 143 20.71 -2.28 0.42
C THR A 143 21.82 -2.81 -0.49
N VAL A 144 22.48 -1.93 -1.23
CA VAL A 144 23.65 -2.32 -2.05
C VAL A 144 24.74 -2.86 -1.13
N GLY A 145 25.23 -4.07 -1.45
CA GLY A 145 26.15 -4.84 -0.62
C GLY A 145 25.51 -6.05 0.06
N ASP A 146 24.16 -6.09 0.15
CA ASP A 146 23.45 -7.27 0.66
C ASP A 146 23.59 -8.44 -0.32
N ILE A 147 23.85 -9.64 0.21
CA ILE A 147 24.08 -10.86 -0.59
C ILE A 147 22.85 -11.18 -1.46
N GLU A 148 21.66 -11.02 -0.90
CA GLU A 148 20.39 -11.31 -1.55
C GLU A 148 20.14 -10.45 -2.80
N GLY A 149 20.69 -9.24 -2.82
CA GLY A 149 20.55 -8.28 -3.92
C GLY A 149 21.48 -8.53 -5.10
N LEU A 150 22.53 -9.36 -4.94
CA LEU A 150 23.58 -9.52 -5.96
C LEU A 150 23.06 -9.97 -7.34
N PRO A 151 22.12 -10.92 -7.48
CA PRO A 151 21.60 -11.32 -8.79
C PRO A 151 20.90 -10.16 -9.51
N PHE A 152 20.20 -9.28 -8.78
CA PHE A 152 19.55 -8.10 -9.35
C PHE A 152 20.58 -7.07 -9.82
N MET A 153 21.62 -6.81 -9.02
CA MET A 153 22.70 -5.91 -9.41
C MET A 153 23.42 -6.42 -10.66
N GLU A 154 23.69 -7.72 -10.74
CA GLU A 154 24.30 -8.33 -11.90
C GLU A 154 23.41 -8.20 -13.15
N ALA A 155 22.08 -8.43 -13.01
CA ALA A 155 21.14 -8.27 -14.11
C ALA A 155 21.08 -6.80 -14.61
N ILE A 156 21.09 -5.82 -13.70
CA ILE A 156 21.14 -4.40 -14.06
C ILE A 156 22.43 -4.06 -14.80
N ARG A 157 23.57 -4.56 -14.30
CA ARG A 157 24.86 -4.37 -14.93
C ARG A 157 24.86 -4.92 -16.38
N GLN A 158 24.27 -6.10 -16.57
CA GLN A 158 24.10 -6.71 -17.89
C GLN A 158 23.20 -5.85 -18.79
N LEU A 159 22.01 -5.46 -18.31
CA LEU A 159 21.08 -4.62 -19.05
C LEU A 159 21.72 -3.30 -19.51
N ARG A 160 22.50 -2.65 -18.62
CA ARG A 160 23.22 -1.41 -18.97
C ARG A 160 24.30 -1.60 -20.04
N ASN A 161 24.79 -2.82 -20.23
CA ASN A 161 25.72 -3.16 -21.31
C ASN A 161 25.02 -3.64 -22.59
N GLU A 162 23.83 -4.22 -22.47
CA GLU A 162 23.06 -4.77 -23.60
C GLU A 162 22.21 -3.70 -24.29
N LEU A 163 21.70 -2.73 -23.52
CA LEU A 163 20.93 -1.59 -24.04
C LEU A 163 21.86 -0.44 -24.44
N GLU A 164 21.33 0.44 -25.27
CA GLU A 164 22.05 1.66 -25.66
C GLU A 164 22.27 2.60 -24.45
N PRO A 165 23.40 3.31 -24.35
CA PRO A 165 23.71 4.18 -23.21
C PRO A 165 22.64 5.24 -22.91
N TRP A 166 21.92 5.70 -23.93
CA TRP A 166 20.83 6.67 -23.78
C TRP A 166 19.50 6.04 -23.33
N GLN A 167 19.42 4.72 -23.20
CA GLN A 167 18.22 4.00 -22.72
C GLN A 167 18.28 3.70 -21.23
N THR A 168 19.42 3.84 -20.57
CA THR A 168 19.56 3.44 -19.15
C THR A 168 20.13 4.55 -18.29
N LEU A 169 19.59 4.68 -17.10
CA LEU A 169 20.07 5.61 -16.07
C LEU A 169 20.04 4.95 -14.70
N SER A 170 21.06 5.20 -13.88
CA SER A 170 21.13 4.72 -12.51
C SER A 170 20.98 5.87 -11.52
N VAL A 171 19.96 5.78 -10.67
CA VAL A 171 19.77 6.67 -9.52
C VAL A 171 20.11 5.90 -8.26
N HIS A 172 20.97 6.47 -7.42
CA HIS A 172 21.36 5.86 -6.15
C HIS A 172 20.92 6.73 -4.97
N VAL A 173 20.07 6.16 -4.12
CA VAL A 173 19.61 6.81 -2.89
C VAL A 173 20.59 6.52 -1.76
N THR A 174 21.04 7.56 -1.08
CA THR A 174 22.07 7.45 -0.04
C THR A 174 21.76 8.39 1.13
N LEU A 175 22.55 8.31 2.19
CA LEU A 175 22.39 9.08 3.42
C LEU A 175 23.58 10.02 3.64
N VAL A 176 23.29 11.27 3.96
CA VAL A 176 24.25 12.27 4.45
C VAL A 176 23.87 12.64 5.89
N PRO A 177 24.30 11.85 6.89
CA PRO A 177 23.89 12.05 8.27
C PRO A 177 24.52 13.32 8.86
N TYR A 178 23.75 13.98 9.73
CA TYR A 178 24.24 15.04 10.60
C TYR A 178 24.73 14.44 11.92
N ILE A 179 25.96 14.76 12.31
CA ILE A 179 26.51 14.31 13.59
C ILE A 179 26.42 15.48 14.57
N ALA A 180 25.41 15.45 15.43
CA ALA A 180 25.11 16.53 16.37
C ALA A 180 26.31 16.89 17.27
N ALA A 181 27.07 15.89 17.75
CA ALA A 181 28.26 16.12 18.57
C ALA A 181 29.40 16.83 17.82
N ALA A 182 29.45 16.73 16.48
CA ALA A 182 30.46 17.39 15.65
C ALA A 182 29.92 18.66 14.98
N GLY A 183 28.61 18.90 15.00
CA GLY A 183 27.95 20.02 14.36
C GLY A 183 28.07 20.06 12.84
N GLU A 184 28.22 18.88 12.18
CA GLU A 184 28.48 18.81 10.75
C GLU A 184 27.83 17.62 10.05
N LEU A 185 27.57 17.78 8.75
CA LEU A 185 27.17 16.70 7.85
C LEU A 185 28.36 15.81 7.49
N LYS A 186 28.12 14.51 7.38
CA LYS A 186 29.14 13.53 7.01
C LYS A 186 28.86 12.92 5.63
N THR A 187 29.74 13.21 4.68
CA THR A 187 29.63 12.69 3.29
C THR A 187 30.25 11.31 3.09
N LYS A 188 30.98 10.78 4.07
CA LYS A 188 31.64 9.48 3.99
C LYS A 188 30.68 8.30 3.76
N PRO A 189 29.52 8.20 4.43
CA PRO A 189 28.58 7.11 4.17
C PRO A 189 28.15 7.06 2.70
N THR A 190 27.82 8.20 2.10
CA THR A 190 27.52 8.32 0.67
C THR A 190 28.67 7.85 -0.21
N GLN A 191 29.90 8.29 0.08
CA GLN A 191 31.08 7.88 -0.69
C GLN A 191 31.33 6.37 -0.63
N HIS A 192 31.12 5.73 0.54
CA HIS A 192 31.26 4.29 0.71
C HIS A 192 30.17 3.53 -0.05
N SER A 193 28.93 3.99 0.05
CA SER A 193 27.79 3.38 -0.65
C SER A 193 27.99 3.41 -2.17
N VAL A 194 28.42 4.53 -2.73
CA VAL A 194 28.72 4.64 -4.16
C VAL A 194 29.91 3.78 -4.57
N ARG A 195 30.94 3.64 -3.70
CA ARG A 195 32.06 2.74 -3.95
C ARG A 195 31.59 1.29 -4.02
N GLU A 196 30.69 0.88 -3.12
CA GLU A 196 30.12 -0.47 -3.11
C GLU A 196 29.36 -0.74 -4.41
N LEU A 197 28.48 0.17 -4.82
CA LEU A 197 27.77 0.06 -6.10
C LEU A 197 28.74 -0.02 -7.30
N ALA A 198 29.79 0.79 -7.29
CA ALA A 198 30.81 0.80 -8.33
C ALA A 198 31.62 -0.51 -8.36
N SER A 199 31.84 -1.19 -7.22
CA SER A 199 32.52 -2.50 -7.17
C SER A 199 31.72 -3.60 -7.87
N LEU A 200 30.39 -3.44 -7.98
CA LEU A 200 29.48 -4.29 -8.74
C LEU A 200 29.40 -3.89 -10.24
N GLY A 201 30.20 -2.94 -10.68
CA GLY A 201 30.25 -2.48 -12.08
C GLY A 201 29.13 -1.50 -12.46
N ILE A 202 28.43 -0.91 -11.49
CA ILE A 202 27.36 0.06 -11.72
C ILE A 202 27.81 1.43 -11.24
N LYS A 203 27.85 2.40 -12.15
CA LYS A 203 28.11 3.81 -11.83
C LYS A 203 26.78 4.53 -11.72
N PRO A 204 26.50 5.28 -10.61
CA PRO A 204 25.33 6.13 -10.54
C PRO A 204 25.47 7.33 -11.48
N ASP A 205 24.37 7.72 -12.10
CA ASP A 205 24.26 8.93 -12.92
C ASP A 205 23.70 10.10 -12.08
N VAL A 206 22.80 9.79 -11.13
CA VAL A 206 22.18 10.72 -10.21
C VAL A 206 22.28 10.17 -8.79
N LEU A 207 22.59 11.01 -7.83
CA LEU A 207 22.57 10.70 -6.39
C LEU A 207 21.44 11.46 -5.72
N LEU A 208 20.55 10.73 -5.05
CA LEU A 208 19.57 11.31 -4.14
C LEU A 208 20.09 11.20 -2.71
N CYS A 209 20.43 12.33 -2.09
CA CYS A 209 21.10 12.40 -0.81
C CYS A 209 20.11 12.76 0.30
N ARG A 210 19.62 11.75 1.03
CA ARG A 210 18.78 11.94 2.22
C ARG A 210 19.57 12.66 3.30
N ALA A 211 19.00 13.70 3.87
CA ALA A 211 19.60 14.47 4.94
C ALA A 211 18.52 15.18 5.79
N GLU A 212 18.78 15.31 7.08
CA GLU A 212 17.93 16.09 8.01
C GLU A 212 18.14 17.59 7.86
N HIS A 213 19.33 17.99 7.41
CA HIS A 213 19.73 19.38 7.26
C HIS A 213 20.11 19.71 5.82
N PRO A 214 19.95 20.98 5.38
CA PRO A 214 20.38 21.41 4.06
C PRO A 214 21.84 21.05 3.77
N ILE A 215 22.11 20.49 2.59
CA ILE A 215 23.47 20.11 2.17
C ILE A 215 24.13 21.33 1.50
N PRO A 216 25.16 21.94 2.10
CA PRO A 216 25.83 23.11 1.52
C PRO A 216 26.49 22.79 0.17
N ASP A 217 26.66 23.77 -0.69
CA ASP A 217 27.31 23.62 -2.01
C ASP A 217 28.73 23.05 -1.93
N SER A 218 29.48 23.36 -0.86
CA SER A 218 30.79 22.77 -0.60
C SER A 218 30.72 21.25 -0.44
N GLU A 219 29.73 20.76 0.30
CA GLU A 219 29.55 19.34 0.54
C GLU A 219 28.95 18.64 -0.71
N ARG A 220 28.02 19.29 -1.44
CA ARG A 220 27.52 18.79 -2.74
C ARG A 220 28.68 18.61 -3.73
N ARG A 221 29.56 19.60 -3.84
CA ARG A 221 30.75 19.54 -4.70
C ARG A 221 31.70 18.42 -4.31
N LYS A 222 31.94 18.24 -3.00
CA LYS A 222 32.74 17.16 -2.46
C LYS A 222 32.15 15.79 -2.76
N ILE A 223 30.83 15.60 -2.56
CA ILE A 223 30.13 14.37 -2.93
C ILE A 223 30.30 14.11 -4.43
N ALA A 224 30.03 15.09 -5.26
CA ALA A 224 30.14 15.00 -6.72
C ALA A 224 31.54 14.52 -7.16
N GLN A 225 32.57 15.12 -6.58
CA GLN A 225 33.96 14.79 -6.89
C GLN A 225 34.35 13.34 -6.49
N PHE A 226 33.97 12.93 -5.26
CA PHE A 226 34.31 11.60 -4.74
C PHE A 226 33.46 10.49 -5.35
N CYS A 227 32.22 10.79 -5.75
CA CYS A 227 31.30 9.83 -6.35
C CYS A 227 31.31 9.84 -7.89
N ASN A 228 32.14 10.71 -8.49
CA ASN A 228 32.29 10.82 -9.94
C ASN A 228 30.95 11.09 -10.67
N VAL A 229 30.16 12.00 -10.12
CA VAL A 229 28.91 12.54 -10.72
C VAL A 229 29.04 14.06 -10.89
N ARG A 230 28.13 14.65 -11.67
CA ARG A 230 28.05 16.12 -11.75
C ARG A 230 27.54 16.70 -10.43
N GLN A 231 27.87 17.94 -10.11
CA GLN A 231 27.37 18.60 -8.90
C GLN A 231 25.85 18.74 -8.94
N GLU A 232 25.27 19.05 -10.10
CA GLU A 232 23.83 19.17 -10.33
C GLU A 232 23.11 17.83 -10.16
N ALA A 233 23.80 16.72 -10.35
CA ALA A 233 23.28 15.36 -10.16
C ALA A 233 23.33 14.90 -8.69
N VAL A 234 23.86 15.70 -7.78
CA VAL A 234 23.76 15.49 -6.33
C VAL A 234 22.52 16.22 -5.82
N ILE A 235 21.42 15.51 -5.73
CA ILE A 235 20.10 16.04 -5.37
C ILE A 235 19.89 15.90 -3.86
N PRO A 236 19.74 16.98 -3.10
CA PRO A 236 19.32 16.92 -1.71
C PRO A 236 17.90 16.39 -1.57
N ALA A 237 17.69 15.49 -0.62
CA ALA A 237 16.39 14.93 -0.27
C ALA A 237 16.16 15.14 1.23
N LEU A 238 15.70 16.33 1.58
CA LEU A 238 15.42 16.70 2.97
C LEU A 238 14.11 16.08 3.44
N ASP A 239 13.96 16.01 4.76
CA ASP A 239 12.69 15.63 5.35
C ASP A 239 11.61 16.64 4.98
N ALA A 240 10.54 16.17 4.38
CA ALA A 240 9.41 16.98 3.96
C ALA A 240 8.31 16.98 5.02
N PRO A 241 7.49 18.05 5.13
CA PRO A 241 6.38 18.10 6.08
C PRO A 241 5.30 17.04 5.80
N SER A 242 5.22 16.54 4.57
CA SER A 242 4.38 15.41 4.17
C SER A 242 4.96 14.71 2.96
N ILE A 243 4.55 13.45 2.72
CA ILE A 243 4.94 12.72 1.51
C ILE A 243 4.44 13.41 0.23
N TYR A 244 3.36 14.17 0.30
CA TYR A 244 2.76 14.90 -0.84
C TYR A 244 3.54 16.17 -1.23
N ALA A 245 4.39 16.68 -0.35
CA ALA A 245 5.31 17.77 -0.67
C ALA A 245 6.61 17.28 -1.35
N VAL A 246 6.90 15.98 -1.30
CA VAL A 246 8.17 15.42 -1.83
C VAL A 246 8.34 15.62 -3.33
N PRO A 247 7.34 15.41 -4.22
CA PRO A 247 7.50 15.69 -5.64
C PRO A 247 7.87 17.16 -5.91
N LEU A 248 7.23 18.11 -5.20
CA LEU A 248 7.52 19.54 -5.34
C LEU A 248 8.94 19.88 -4.91
N GLN A 249 9.39 19.28 -3.79
CA GLN A 249 10.74 19.47 -3.29
C GLN A 249 11.77 18.91 -4.28
N TYR A 250 11.59 17.70 -4.80
CA TYR A 250 12.52 17.09 -5.74
C TYR A 250 12.57 17.84 -7.07
N HIS A 251 11.44 18.36 -7.54
CA HIS A 251 11.42 19.26 -8.69
C HIS A 251 12.22 20.54 -8.42
N GLY A 252 12.02 21.18 -7.26
CA GLY A 252 12.76 22.38 -6.84
C GLY A 252 14.27 22.17 -6.74
N GLU A 253 14.71 20.95 -6.40
CA GLU A 253 16.12 20.55 -6.39
C GLU A 253 16.64 20.09 -7.78
N GLY A 254 15.77 20.02 -8.80
CA GLY A 254 16.11 19.73 -10.18
C GLY A 254 16.21 18.25 -10.55
N LEU A 255 15.63 17.33 -9.76
CA LEU A 255 15.74 15.88 -9.99
C LEU A 255 15.26 15.47 -11.38
N ASP A 256 14.05 15.84 -11.76
CA ASP A 256 13.45 15.51 -13.06
C ASP A 256 14.19 16.16 -14.23
N THR A 257 14.65 17.38 -14.06
CA THR A 257 15.46 18.11 -15.06
C THR A 257 16.80 17.41 -15.29
N GLU A 258 17.49 17.00 -14.22
CA GLU A 258 18.77 16.31 -14.34
C GLU A 258 18.61 14.89 -14.93
N VAL A 259 17.53 14.18 -14.59
CA VAL A 259 17.19 12.89 -15.22
C VAL A 259 16.96 13.05 -16.72
N LEU A 260 16.15 14.01 -17.15
CA LEU A 260 15.90 14.26 -18.57
C LEU A 260 17.17 14.69 -19.30
N ARG A 261 17.97 15.56 -18.69
CA ARG A 261 19.27 15.96 -19.22
C ARG A 261 20.20 14.76 -19.43
N ALA A 262 20.24 13.83 -18.45
CA ALA A 262 21.09 12.64 -18.55
C ALA A 262 20.66 11.70 -19.70
N PHE A 263 19.37 11.67 -20.03
CA PHE A 263 18.85 10.98 -21.22
C PHE A 263 18.99 11.79 -22.51
N GLY A 264 19.54 13.02 -22.46
CA GLY A 264 19.66 13.89 -23.63
C GLY A 264 18.33 14.49 -24.10
N ILE A 265 17.31 14.52 -23.24
CA ILE A 265 16.01 15.13 -23.54
C ILE A 265 16.07 16.61 -23.11
N THR A 266 16.07 17.52 -24.07
CA THR A 266 16.21 18.96 -23.84
C THR A 266 14.95 19.77 -24.16
N ASP A 267 13.98 19.16 -24.80
CA ASP A 267 12.75 19.76 -25.31
C ASP A 267 11.47 19.29 -24.59
N ALA A 268 11.64 18.67 -23.41
CA ALA A 268 10.51 18.27 -22.57
C ALA A 268 9.75 19.51 -22.06
N PRO A 269 8.40 19.48 -22.03
CA PRO A 269 7.62 20.56 -21.46
C PRO A 269 7.90 20.74 -19.95
N ASP A 270 7.63 21.93 -19.43
CA ASP A 270 7.63 22.14 -17.98
C ASP A 270 6.51 21.29 -17.33
N PRO A 271 6.75 20.77 -16.11
CA PRO A 271 5.78 19.91 -15.48
C PRO A 271 4.56 20.71 -14.98
N ASP A 272 3.36 20.20 -15.24
CA ASP A 272 2.15 20.70 -14.58
C ASP A 272 2.04 20.10 -13.17
N LEU A 273 2.41 20.90 -12.17
CA LEU A 273 2.39 20.51 -10.76
C LEU A 273 1.19 21.09 -10.00
N SER A 274 0.22 21.68 -10.68
CA SER A 274 -0.94 22.34 -10.07
C SER A 274 -1.68 21.45 -9.07
N ARG A 275 -1.93 20.20 -9.45
CA ARG A 275 -2.57 19.20 -8.57
C ARG A 275 -1.73 18.83 -7.33
N TRP A 276 -0.41 18.83 -7.45
CA TRP A 276 0.50 18.58 -6.32
C TRP A 276 0.52 19.75 -5.34
N TYR A 277 0.51 20.98 -5.85
CA TYR A 277 0.38 22.18 -5.00
C TYR A 277 -0.95 22.19 -4.25
N ASP A 278 -2.08 21.84 -4.90
CA ASP A 278 -3.39 21.78 -4.24
C ASP A 278 -3.44 20.73 -3.11
N VAL A 279 -2.95 19.52 -3.36
CA VAL A 279 -2.89 18.45 -2.35
C VAL A 279 -1.97 18.82 -1.19
N ALA A 280 -0.78 19.36 -1.48
CA ALA A 280 0.15 19.79 -0.44
C ALA A 280 -0.43 20.94 0.41
N ASP A 281 -1.16 21.88 -0.22
CA ASP A 281 -1.85 22.96 0.49
C ASP A 281 -2.96 22.45 1.40
N ARG A 282 -3.85 21.59 0.88
CA ARG A 282 -4.94 20.99 1.68
C ARG A 282 -4.43 20.22 2.89
N HIS A 283 -3.30 19.54 2.73
CA HIS A 283 -2.68 18.80 3.83
C HIS A 283 -2.02 19.74 4.84
N ALA A 284 -1.33 20.79 4.37
CA ALA A 284 -0.57 21.70 5.23
C ALA A 284 -1.45 22.72 5.96
N ASN A 285 -2.59 23.11 5.36
CA ASN A 285 -3.47 24.18 5.83
C ASN A 285 -4.91 23.68 6.06
N PRO A 286 -5.12 22.74 7.02
CA PRO A 286 -6.46 22.28 7.37
C PRO A 286 -7.27 23.39 8.04
N GLU A 287 -8.58 23.44 7.78
CA GLU A 287 -9.53 24.39 8.36
C GLU A 287 -10.15 23.93 9.68
N GLY A 288 -9.87 22.70 10.08
CA GLY A 288 -10.36 22.08 11.31
C GLY A 288 -9.69 20.74 11.55
N GLU A 289 -10.14 20.04 12.58
CA GLU A 289 -9.62 18.71 12.89
C GLU A 289 -10.71 17.76 13.40
N VAL A 290 -10.52 16.47 13.15
CA VAL A 290 -11.36 15.39 13.70
C VAL A 290 -10.47 14.33 14.32
N THR A 291 -10.99 13.64 15.35
CA THR A 291 -10.30 12.52 16.00
C THR A 291 -11.03 11.22 15.69
N ILE A 292 -10.34 10.26 15.09
CA ILE A 292 -10.88 8.94 14.73
C ILE A 292 -10.19 7.88 15.57
N GLY A 293 -10.97 7.08 16.31
CA GLY A 293 -10.49 5.93 17.05
C GLY A 293 -10.40 4.71 16.14
N VAL A 294 -9.18 4.21 15.91
CA VAL A 294 -8.95 2.96 15.17
C VAL A 294 -8.72 1.83 16.18
N VAL A 295 -9.72 0.94 16.31
CA VAL A 295 -9.70 -0.16 17.25
C VAL A 295 -9.19 -1.42 16.55
N GLY A 296 -7.94 -1.78 16.76
CA GLY A 296 -7.26 -2.83 16.00
C GLY A 296 -6.19 -3.59 16.78
N LYS A 297 -5.42 -4.35 16.01
CA LYS A 297 -4.16 -4.99 16.43
C LYS A 297 -2.99 -4.16 15.93
N TYR A 298 -1.76 -4.53 16.27
CA TYR A 298 -0.53 -3.92 15.73
C TYR A 298 -0.46 -2.40 15.86
N VAL A 299 -1.10 -1.85 16.88
CA VAL A 299 -1.24 -0.39 17.09
C VAL A 299 0.08 0.36 17.26
N GLY A 300 1.17 -0.36 17.56
CA GLY A 300 2.54 0.19 17.67
C GLY A 300 3.31 0.26 16.34
N LEU A 301 2.76 -0.25 15.22
CA LEU A 301 3.44 -0.31 13.94
C LEU A 301 2.61 0.36 12.83
N GLN A 302 2.93 1.60 12.52
CA GLN A 302 2.19 2.40 11.54
C GLN A 302 2.27 1.82 10.12
N ASP A 303 3.37 1.17 9.73
CA ASP A 303 3.54 0.58 8.40
C ASP A 303 2.62 -0.63 8.17
N ALA A 304 2.10 -1.28 9.22
CA ALA A 304 1.09 -2.33 9.08
C ALA A 304 -0.28 -1.82 8.58
N TYR A 305 -0.51 -0.51 8.68
CA TYR A 305 -1.75 0.15 8.28
C TYR A 305 -1.49 1.34 7.35
N LYS A 306 -0.48 1.22 6.50
CA LYS A 306 -0.03 2.34 5.66
C LYS A 306 -1.14 2.89 4.77
N SER A 307 -1.81 2.02 3.99
CA SER A 307 -2.91 2.43 3.12
C SER A 307 -4.10 2.99 3.90
N LEU A 308 -4.41 2.42 5.08
CA LEU A 308 -5.48 2.94 5.94
C LEU A 308 -5.18 4.37 6.43
N ASN A 309 -3.95 4.61 6.91
CA ASN A 309 -3.51 5.94 7.32
C ASN A 309 -3.62 6.95 6.17
N GLU A 310 -3.11 6.59 4.99
CA GLU A 310 -3.19 7.45 3.82
C GLU A 310 -4.65 7.70 3.40
N ALA A 311 -5.51 6.68 3.41
CA ALA A 311 -6.91 6.84 3.06
C ALA A 311 -7.68 7.78 4.01
N LEU A 312 -7.39 7.72 5.32
CA LEU A 312 -7.92 8.66 6.30
C LEU A 312 -7.43 10.10 6.04
N VAL A 313 -6.15 10.26 5.69
CA VAL A 313 -5.58 11.56 5.30
C VAL A 313 -6.25 12.08 4.03
N HIS A 314 -6.48 11.22 3.02
CA HIS A 314 -7.18 11.61 1.79
C HIS A 314 -8.62 12.05 2.07
N GLY A 315 -9.34 11.33 2.94
CA GLY A 315 -10.68 11.75 3.41
C GLY A 315 -10.65 13.11 4.12
N GLY A 316 -9.60 13.35 4.93
CA GLY A 316 -9.35 14.65 5.54
C GLY A 316 -9.13 15.77 4.53
N MET A 317 -8.32 15.52 3.50
CA MET A 317 -8.07 16.49 2.43
C MET A 317 -9.35 16.83 1.65
N ALA A 318 -10.26 15.85 1.44
CA ALA A 318 -11.54 16.09 0.77
C ALA A 318 -12.39 17.16 1.49
N HIS A 319 -12.27 17.25 2.81
CA HIS A 319 -12.99 18.19 3.69
C HIS A 319 -12.13 19.34 4.23
N ARG A 320 -10.85 19.45 3.82
CA ARG A 320 -9.86 20.39 4.38
C ARG A 320 -9.73 20.29 5.90
N VAL A 321 -9.78 19.08 6.45
CA VAL A 321 -9.62 18.84 7.89
C VAL A 321 -8.44 17.91 8.17
N LYS A 322 -7.78 18.12 9.30
CA LYS A 322 -6.76 17.22 9.80
C LYS A 322 -7.43 16.04 10.51
N VAL A 323 -7.06 14.83 10.14
CA VAL A 323 -7.50 13.62 10.82
C VAL A 323 -6.45 13.22 11.87
N ASN A 324 -6.82 13.26 13.14
CA ASN A 324 -6.01 12.77 14.25
C ASN A 324 -6.40 11.32 14.52
N VAL A 325 -5.56 10.36 14.13
CA VAL A 325 -5.81 8.94 14.36
C VAL A 325 -5.36 8.56 15.77
N LYS A 326 -6.28 7.97 16.55
CA LYS A 326 -6.01 7.36 17.86
C LYS A 326 -6.05 5.86 17.71
N TRP A 327 -4.88 5.25 17.74
CA TRP A 327 -4.73 3.80 17.71
C TRP A 327 -5.06 3.23 19.09
N ILE A 328 -6.01 2.30 19.14
CA ILE A 328 -6.52 1.68 20.36
C ILE A 328 -6.38 0.17 20.22
N ASP A 329 -5.62 -0.46 21.10
CA ASP A 329 -5.51 -1.91 21.11
C ASP A 329 -6.83 -2.53 21.55
N ALA A 330 -7.40 -3.36 20.70
CA ALA A 330 -8.68 -4.00 20.94
C ALA A 330 -8.67 -4.89 22.22
N GLU A 331 -7.52 -5.49 22.57
CA GLU A 331 -7.40 -6.36 23.73
C GLU A 331 -7.70 -5.64 25.05
N ILE A 332 -7.51 -4.32 25.12
CA ILE A 332 -7.84 -3.56 26.34
C ILE A 332 -9.33 -3.59 26.67
N PHE A 333 -10.20 -3.85 25.68
CA PHE A 333 -11.65 -3.92 25.86
C PHE A 333 -12.16 -5.33 26.20
N GLU A 334 -11.29 -6.32 26.24
CA GLU A 334 -11.62 -7.70 26.65
C GLU A 334 -11.58 -7.88 28.17
N SER A 335 -11.04 -6.91 28.91
CA SER A 335 -11.03 -6.91 30.38
C SER A 335 -12.36 -6.42 30.92
N GLU A 336 -12.91 -7.11 31.95
CA GLU A 336 -14.14 -6.71 32.63
C GLU A 336 -14.02 -5.34 33.33
N ASP A 337 -12.79 -4.91 33.67
CA ASP A 337 -12.51 -3.62 34.30
C ASP A 337 -12.31 -2.49 33.26
N SER A 338 -12.44 -2.77 31.94
CA SER A 338 -12.20 -1.78 30.91
C SER A 338 -13.30 -0.73 30.85
N ASP A 339 -12.92 0.55 30.95
CA ASP A 339 -13.83 1.67 30.69
C ASP A 339 -13.79 2.00 29.19
N ILE A 340 -14.61 1.29 28.42
CA ILE A 340 -14.76 1.49 26.97
C ILE A 340 -15.20 2.93 26.67
N ALA A 341 -16.13 3.46 27.47
CA ALA A 341 -16.66 4.81 27.28
C ALA A 341 -15.54 5.86 27.45
N ALA A 342 -14.72 5.78 28.49
CA ALA A 342 -13.62 6.73 28.67
C ALA A 342 -12.63 6.77 27.50
N LYS A 343 -12.49 5.66 26.75
CA LYS A 343 -11.59 5.58 25.60
C LYS A 343 -12.23 6.02 24.30
N LEU A 344 -13.54 5.76 24.12
CA LEU A 344 -14.21 5.96 22.83
C LEU A 344 -15.10 7.22 22.79
N GLU A 345 -15.61 7.74 23.92
CA GLU A 345 -16.39 8.99 23.96
C GLU A 345 -15.64 10.21 23.37
N PRO A 346 -14.32 10.36 23.54
CA PRO A 346 -13.60 11.47 22.91
C PRO A 346 -13.41 11.33 21.38
N MET A 347 -13.85 10.23 20.77
CA MET A 347 -13.68 9.97 19.34
C MET A 347 -14.89 10.50 18.56
N HIS A 348 -14.64 11.22 17.48
CA HIS A 348 -15.68 11.69 16.58
C HIS A 348 -16.17 10.61 15.61
N ALA A 349 -15.37 9.56 15.41
CA ALA A 349 -15.75 8.36 14.66
C ALA A 349 -14.89 7.17 15.11
N ILE A 350 -15.39 5.95 14.88
CA ILE A 350 -14.75 4.69 15.24
C ILE A 350 -14.55 3.86 13.99
N LEU A 351 -13.33 3.35 13.78
CA LEU A 351 -12.97 2.47 12.69
C LEU A 351 -12.44 1.15 13.25
N VAL A 352 -12.97 0.03 12.76
CA VAL A 352 -12.43 -1.31 13.01
C VAL A 352 -11.82 -1.83 11.71
N PRO A 353 -10.48 -1.95 11.62
CA PRO A 353 -9.80 -2.34 10.41
C PRO A 353 -9.84 -3.83 10.16
N GLY A 354 -9.39 -4.24 8.98
CA GLY A 354 -9.10 -5.62 8.62
C GLY A 354 -8.07 -6.28 9.52
N GLY A 355 -8.06 -7.60 9.53
CA GLY A 355 -7.12 -8.42 10.29
C GLY A 355 -7.49 -9.89 10.23
N PHE A 356 -6.69 -10.74 10.87
CA PHE A 356 -6.89 -12.18 10.97
C PHE A 356 -6.75 -12.66 12.41
N GLY A 357 -7.45 -13.76 12.74
CA GLY A 357 -7.36 -14.49 14.00
C GLY A 357 -8.11 -13.85 15.16
N GLU A 358 -8.31 -14.64 16.19
CA GLU A 358 -9.20 -14.38 17.35
C GLU A 358 -8.79 -13.19 18.21
N ARG A 359 -7.50 -12.93 18.37
CA ARG A 359 -6.95 -11.92 19.29
C ARG A 359 -7.59 -10.54 19.12
N GLY A 360 -8.17 -10.00 20.18
CA GLY A 360 -8.83 -8.69 20.20
C GLY A 360 -10.22 -8.69 19.54
N SER A 361 -10.83 -9.85 19.20
CA SER A 361 -12.13 -9.91 18.52
C SER A 361 -13.26 -9.41 19.42
N GLU A 362 -13.30 -9.82 20.67
CA GLU A 362 -14.34 -9.38 21.63
C GLU A 362 -14.25 -7.87 21.90
N GLY A 363 -13.03 -7.34 21.99
CA GLY A 363 -12.82 -5.89 22.12
C GLY A 363 -13.30 -5.09 20.91
N LYS A 364 -13.12 -5.64 19.68
CA LYS A 364 -13.67 -5.02 18.47
C LYS A 364 -15.19 -5.07 18.45
N ILE A 365 -15.81 -6.20 18.84
CA ILE A 365 -17.27 -6.33 18.97
C ILE A 365 -17.80 -5.33 20.00
N ALA A 366 -17.11 -5.13 21.12
CA ALA A 366 -17.47 -4.14 22.12
C ALA A 366 -17.41 -2.70 21.58
N ALA A 367 -16.40 -2.38 20.74
CA ALA A 367 -16.29 -1.09 20.08
C ALA A 367 -17.41 -0.86 19.05
N VAL A 368 -17.79 -1.88 18.29
CA VAL A 368 -18.95 -1.84 17.37
C VAL A 368 -20.23 -1.55 18.14
N ARG A 369 -20.48 -2.27 19.23
CA ARG A 369 -21.64 -2.05 20.12
C ARG A 369 -21.68 -0.62 20.62
N PHE A 370 -20.55 -0.12 21.13
CA PHE A 370 -20.44 1.26 21.60
C PHE A 370 -20.83 2.26 20.50
N ALA A 371 -20.27 2.10 19.29
CA ALA A 371 -20.56 2.97 18.16
C ALA A 371 -22.05 2.96 17.82
N ARG A 372 -22.69 1.78 17.75
CA ARG A 372 -24.11 1.61 17.47
C ARG A 372 -24.98 2.28 18.54
N GLU A 373 -24.74 2.01 19.81
CA GLU A 373 -25.57 2.51 20.92
C GLU A 373 -25.42 4.01 21.15
N ARG A 374 -24.20 4.54 20.98
CA ARG A 374 -23.90 5.97 21.16
C ARG A 374 -24.09 6.80 19.90
N LYS A 375 -24.49 6.16 18.79
CA LYS A 375 -24.67 6.82 17.48
C LYS A 375 -23.41 7.54 16.99
N VAL A 376 -22.23 7.00 17.30
CA VAL A 376 -20.93 7.49 16.82
C VAL A 376 -20.66 6.91 15.42
N PRO A 377 -20.31 7.71 14.41
CA PRO A 377 -19.98 7.21 13.07
C PRO A 377 -19.03 6.03 13.10
N PHE A 378 -19.37 4.96 12.34
CA PHE A 378 -18.65 3.68 12.37
C PHE A 378 -18.29 3.20 10.95
N LEU A 379 -17.02 2.82 10.76
CA LEU A 379 -16.56 2.11 9.57
C LEU A 379 -15.90 0.78 9.97
N GLY A 380 -16.46 -0.33 9.48
CA GLY A 380 -15.88 -1.68 9.62
C GLY A 380 -15.29 -2.16 8.29
N ILE A 381 -14.00 -2.49 8.26
CA ILE A 381 -13.32 -2.97 7.04
C ILE A 381 -12.98 -4.45 7.22
N CYS A 382 -13.37 -5.31 6.26
CA CYS A 382 -13.07 -6.74 6.20
C CYS A 382 -13.48 -7.43 7.53
N LEU A 383 -12.55 -7.79 8.40
CA LEU A 383 -12.86 -8.30 9.74
C LEU A 383 -13.77 -7.34 10.53
N GLY A 384 -13.66 -6.02 10.35
CA GLY A 384 -14.50 -5.03 11.01
C GLY A 384 -15.99 -5.14 10.62
N MET A 385 -16.30 -5.45 9.36
CA MET A 385 -17.67 -5.78 8.93
C MET A 385 -18.15 -7.08 9.58
N GLN A 386 -17.29 -8.10 9.63
CA GLN A 386 -17.62 -9.39 10.24
C GLN A 386 -17.93 -9.23 11.73
N MET A 387 -17.17 -8.40 12.45
CA MET A 387 -17.45 -8.07 13.85
C MET A 387 -18.79 -7.34 14.03
N ALA A 388 -19.17 -6.48 13.07
CA ALA A 388 -20.48 -5.83 13.08
C ALA A 388 -21.63 -6.81 12.86
N CYS A 389 -21.45 -7.81 12.01
CA CYS A 389 -22.43 -8.89 11.81
C CYS A 389 -22.57 -9.79 13.06
N ILE A 390 -21.45 -10.14 13.71
CA ILE A 390 -21.46 -10.93 14.94
C ILE A 390 -22.13 -10.13 16.07
N GLU A 391 -21.84 -8.84 16.21
CA GLU A 391 -22.49 -7.98 17.21
C GLU A 391 -24.00 -7.93 17.02
N ALA A 392 -24.45 -7.71 15.77
CA ALA A 392 -25.87 -7.70 15.46
C ALA A 392 -26.55 -9.06 15.67
N ALA A 393 -25.86 -10.16 15.41
CA ALA A 393 -26.38 -11.50 15.68
C ALA A 393 -26.56 -11.72 17.19
N ARG A 394 -25.60 -11.30 18.02
CA ARG A 394 -25.73 -11.36 19.49
C ARG A 394 -26.88 -10.49 19.99
N GLU A 395 -27.08 -9.32 19.42
CA GLU A 395 -28.25 -8.47 19.68
C GLU A 395 -29.57 -9.18 19.30
N ALA A 396 -29.58 -9.96 18.22
CA ALA A 396 -30.71 -10.78 17.78
C ALA A 396 -31.01 -12.00 18.66
N GLY A 397 -30.15 -12.31 19.64
CA GLY A 397 -30.33 -13.42 20.58
C GLY A 397 -29.47 -14.65 20.27
N TYR A 398 -28.62 -14.63 19.25
CA TYR A 398 -27.63 -15.66 18.96
C TYR A 398 -26.42 -15.47 19.90
N ALA A 399 -26.53 -15.99 21.12
CA ALA A 399 -25.55 -15.71 22.18
C ALA A 399 -24.13 -16.25 21.90
N GLN A 400 -24.04 -17.32 21.08
CA GLN A 400 -22.78 -17.97 20.69
C GLN A 400 -22.29 -17.53 19.31
N ALA A 401 -22.93 -16.49 18.73
CA ALA A 401 -22.55 -15.96 17.42
C ALA A 401 -21.05 -15.63 17.36
N SER A 402 -20.35 -16.24 16.41
CA SER A 402 -18.91 -16.14 16.26
C SER A 402 -18.48 -16.42 14.81
N SER A 403 -17.17 -16.39 14.58
CA SER A 403 -16.51 -16.80 13.35
C SER A 403 -15.87 -18.19 13.54
N THR A 404 -15.97 -19.06 12.54
CA THR A 404 -15.23 -20.33 12.53
C THR A 404 -13.71 -20.13 12.43
N GLU A 405 -13.24 -18.91 12.17
CA GLU A 405 -11.83 -18.52 12.29
C GLU A 405 -11.33 -18.57 13.73
N PHE A 406 -12.21 -18.35 14.70
CA PHE A 406 -11.88 -18.26 16.12
C PHE A 406 -12.07 -19.59 16.87
N GLY A 407 -12.64 -20.59 16.21
CA GLY A 407 -12.89 -21.90 16.77
C GLY A 407 -14.25 -22.46 16.38
N GLU A 408 -14.60 -23.63 16.92
CA GLU A 408 -15.90 -24.24 16.71
C GLU A 408 -17.00 -23.41 17.40
N THR A 409 -18.12 -23.20 16.69
CA THR A 409 -19.31 -22.52 17.22
C THR A 409 -20.57 -23.15 16.63
N ASP A 410 -21.64 -23.22 17.45
CA ASP A 410 -22.97 -23.66 17.01
C ASP A 410 -23.71 -22.56 16.22
N GLU A 411 -23.22 -21.32 16.26
CA GLU A 411 -23.81 -20.15 15.60
C GLU A 411 -22.76 -19.45 14.70
N PRO A 412 -22.35 -20.09 13.57
CA PRO A 412 -21.30 -19.58 12.68
C PRO A 412 -21.83 -18.47 11.78
N VAL A 413 -21.84 -17.24 12.29
CA VAL A 413 -22.24 -16.04 11.54
C VAL A 413 -21.22 -15.70 10.44
N VAL A 414 -19.95 -16.05 10.68
CA VAL A 414 -18.85 -15.91 9.74
C VAL A 414 -18.16 -17.27 9.60
N GLY A 415 -17.86 -17.68 8.37
CA GLY A 415 -17.25 -18.98 8.11
C GLY A 415 -16.45 -19.04 6.82
N ILE A 416 -15.68 -20.14 6.65
CA ILE A 416 -14.97 -20.40 5.40
C ILE A 416 -15.99 -20.75 4.33
N ILE A 417 -15.85 -20.16 3.15
CA ILE A 417 -16.60 -20.59 1.98
C ILE A 417 -15.96 -21.87 1.45
N THR A 418 -16.72 -22.94 1.50
CA THR A 418 -16.31 -24.26 1.00
C THR A 418 -16.63 -24.43 -0.48
N GLU A 419 -17.48 -23.58 -1.05
CA GLU A 419 -17.94 -23.67 -2.43
C GLU A 419 -17.90 -22.28 -3.10
N TRP A 420 -17.17 -22.16 -4.21
CA TRP A 420 -17.11 -20.95 -5.04
C TRP A 420 -17.75 -21.21 -6.41
N MET A 421 -18.53 -20.27 -6.88
CA MET A 421 -18.94 -20.22 -8.27
C MET A 421 -17.90 -19.44 -9.06
N THR A 422 -17.15 -20.11 -9.94
CA THR A 422 -16.30 -19.45 -10.96
C THR A 422 -17.01 -19.51 -12.31
N GLU A 423 -16.53 -18.76 -13.31
CA GLU A 423 -17.01 -18.86 -14.69
C GLU A 423 -16.94 -20.31 -15.24
N GLU A 424 -16.11 -21.16 -14.65
CA GLU A 424 -15.92 -22.57 -15.00
C GLU A 424 -16.77 -23.55 -14.16
N GLY A 425 -17.54 -23.05 -13.15
CA GLY A 425 -18.41 -23.87 -12.28
C GLY A 425 -17.98 -23.87 -10.80
N LEU A 426 -18.70 -24.72 -10.01
CA LEU A 426 -18.51 -24.84 -8.56
C LEU A 426 -17.18 -25.51 -8.23
N GLN A 427 -16.24 -24.76 -7.63
CA GLN A 427 -15.01 -25.33 -7.07
C GLN A 427 -15.19 -25.62 -5.58
N LYS A 428 -15.16 -26.90 -5.20
CA LYS A 428 -15.08 -27.33 -3.79
C LYS A 428 -13.67 -27.12 -3.27
N ARG A 429 -13.54 -26.35 -2.19
CA ARG A 429 -12.27 -26.23 -1.45
C ARG A 429 -12.33 -27.09 -0.18
N GLU A 430 -11.36 -27.99 -0.03
CA GLU A 430 -11.21 -28.79 1.19
C GLU A 430 -10.55 -27.95 2.29
N ALA A 431 -11.10 -28.03 3.52
CA ALA A 431 -10.46 -27.49 4.71
C ALA A 431 -9.10 -28.21 4.91
N GLY A 432 -7.99 -27.47 4.79
CA GLY A 432 -6.64 -28.01 4.97
C GLY A 432 -5.73 -27.96 3.73
N GLY A 433 -6.18 -27.36 2.62
CA GLY A 433 -5.35 -27.08 1.45
C GLY A 433 -4.33 -25.95 1.69
N ASP A 434 -3.52 -25.67 0.67
CA ASP A 434 -2.51 -24.60 0.69
C ASP A 434 -3.14 -23.27 1.11
N LEU A 435 -2.68 -22.72 2.24
CA LEU A 435 -3.21 -21.50 2.85
C LEU A 435 -3.16 -20.28 1.92
N GLY A 436 -2.19 -20.20 0.99
CA GLY A 436 -2.09 -19.14 0.01
C GLY A 436 -3.17 -19.19 -1.09
N GLY A 437 -3.66 -20.38 -1.44
CA GLY A 437 -4.59 -20.58 -2.56
C GLY A 437 -6.09 -20.47 -2.22
N THR A 438 -6.48 -20.09 -0.99
CA THR A 438 -7.88 -20.11 -0.53
C THR A 438 -8.50 -18.73 -0.27
N MET A 439 -7.77 -17.63 -0.46
CA MET A 439 -8.26 -16.27 -0.25
C MET A 439 -8.95 -15.70 -1.50
N ARG A 440 -9.95 -14.84 -1.27
CA ARG A 440 -10.39 -13.87 -2.27
C ARG A 440 -9.37 -12.77 -2.34
N LEU A 441 -8.69 -12.64 -3.46
CA LEU A 441 -7.62 -11.68 -3.70
C LEU A 441 -7.89 -10.87 -4.96
N GLY A 442 -7.71 -9.55 -4.86
CA GLY A 442 -7.87 -8.64 -5.99
C GLY A 442 -9.24 -8.00 -6.09
N ALA A 443 -9.52 -7.41 -7.24
CA ALA A 443 -10.74 -6.68 -7.49
C ALA A 443 -11.92 -7.62 -7.80
N TYR A 444 -13.02 -7.42 -7.09
CA TYR A 444 -14.30 -8.11 -7.34
C TYR A 444 -15.42 -7.10 -7.44
N GLU A 445 -16.39 -7.41 -8.29
CA GLU A 445 -17.59 -6.61 -8.46
C GLU A 445 -18.58 -6.83 -7.31
N ALA A 446 -19.30 -5.78 -6.93
CA ALA A 446 -20.44 -5.84 -6.03
C ALA A 446 -21.60 -5.02 -6.58
N LYS A 447 -22.84 -5.52 -6.38
CA LYS A 447 -24.07 -4.82 -6.68
C LYS A 447 -24.59 -4.11 -5.44
N LEU A 448 -24.86 -2.81 -5.57
CA LEU A 448 -25.41 -1.98 -4.51
C LEU A 448 -26.93 -1.89 -4.60
N ALA A 449 -27.60 -1.96 -3.46
CA ALA A 449 -29.03 -1.67 -3.37
C ALA A 449 -29.31 -0.24 -3.78
N ALA A 450 -30.25 -0.03 -4.70
CA ALA A 450 -30.60 1.29 -5.18
C ALA A 450 -31.08 2.17 -4.01
N ASN A 451 -30.60 3.42 -3.96
CA ASN A 451 -30.93 4.39 -2.91
C ASN A 451 -30.42 4.03 -1.49
N SER A 452 -29.60 3.01 -1.33
CA SER A 452 -28.89 2.77 -0.07
C SER A 452 -27.96 3.94 0.26
N HIS A 453 -27.59 4.09 1.54
CA HIS A 453 -26.66 5.13 1.95
C HIS A 453 -25.30 4.97 1.23
N VAL A 454 -24.84 3.72 1.11
CA VAL A 454 -23.59 3.42 0.38
C VAL A 454 -23.71 3.75 -1.11
N SER A 455 -24.83 3.42 -1.79
CA SER A 455 -25.03 3.83 -3.18
C SER A 455 -24.92 5.34 -3.35
N GLN A 456 -25.46 6.12 -2.41
CA GLN A 456 -25.36 7.60 -2.43
C GLN A 456 -23.90 8.06 -2.23
N ILE A 457 -23.14 7.44 -1.31
CA ILE A 457 -21.72 7.72 -1.10
C ILE A 457 -20.92 7.50 -2.40
N TYR A 458 -21.24 6.46 -3.16
CA TYR A 458 -20.63 6.18 -4.48
C TYR A 458 -21.29 6.94 -5.65
N GLY A 459 -21.97 8.05 -5.38
CA GLY A 459 -22.55 8.92 -6.41
C GLY A 459 -23.78 8.37 -7.10
N GLY A 460 -24.53 7.46 -6.46
CA GLY A 460 -25.76 6.86 -6.98
C GLY A 460 -25.57 5.65 -7.89
N THR A 461 -24.34 5.11 -7.98
CA THR A 461 -24.09 3.88 -8.74
C THR A 461 -24.70 2.65 -8.05
N THR A 462 -25.03 1.64 -8.85
CA THR A 462 -25.51 0.34 -8.39
C THR A 462 -24.49 -0.78 -8.60
N GLY A 463 -23.27 -0.45 -9.05
CA GLY A 463 -22.19 -1.41 -9.22
C GLY A 463 -20.84 -0.77 -8.89
N ILE A 464 -20.02 -1.49 -8.15
CA ILE A 464 -18.66 -1.10 -7.76
C ILE A 464 -17.71 -2.27 -7.98
N SER A 465 -16.42 -1.98 -8.04
CA SER A 465 -15.36 -2.98 -8.06
C SER A 465 -14.31 -2.61 -7.03
N GLU A 466 -14.08 -3.50 -6.05
CA GLU A 466 -13.22 -3.22 -4.90
C GLU A 466 -12.24 -4.37 -4.63
N ARG A 467 -11.10 -4.08 -3.98
CA ARG A 467 -10.06 -5.08 -3.69
C ARG A 467 -10.35 -5.84 -2.41
N HIS A 468 -10.21 -7.16 -2.50
CA HIS A 468 -10.42 -8.11 -1.40
C HIS A 468 -9.11 -8.76 -0.98
N ARG A 469 -9.04 -9.10 0.31
CA ARG A 469 -7.99 -9.93 0.90
C ARG A 469 -8.55 -10.63 2.13
N HIS A 470 -9.34 -11.69 1.91
CA HIS A 470 -9.95 -12.44 3.02
C HIS A 470 -10.31 -13.87 2.60
N ARG A 471 -10.52 -14.71 3.61
CA ARG A 471 -10.87 -16.14 3.48
C ARG A 471 -12.25 -16.44 4.04
N TYR A 472 -12.64 -15.68 5.07
CA TYR A 472 -13.91 -15.86 5.77
C TYR A 472 -14.94 -14.87 5.26
N GLU A 473 -16.21 -15.31 5.23
CA GLU A 473 -17.33 -14.55 4.70
C GLU A 473 -18.50 -14.61 5.66
N VAL A 474 -19.39 -13.66 5.60
CA VAL A 474 -20.64 -13.67 6.35
C VAL A 474 -21.56 -14.75 5.77
N ASN A 475 -22.09 -15.59 6.65
CA ASN A 475 -22.99 -16.68 6.30
C ASN A 475 -24.36 -16.16 5.87
N GLY A 476 -24.77 -16.43 4.63
CA GLY A 476 -26.03 -15.98 4.04
C GLY A 476 -27.29 -16.39 4.82
N ALA A 477 -27.23 -17.47 5.61
CA ALA A 477 -28.34 -17.89 6.47
C ALA A 477 -28.72 -16.87 7.55
N TYR A 478 -27.80 -15.96 7.91
CA TYR A 478 -28.03 -14.92 8.90
C TYR A 478 -28.51 -13.60 8.31
N ILE A 479 -28.57 -13.41 7.00
CA ILE A 479 -29.01 -12.15 6.37
C ILE A 479 -30.38 -11.73 6.89
N GLU A 480 -31.42 -12.57 6.73
CA GLU A 480 -32.77 -12.21 7.14
C GLU A 480 -32.90 -11.92 8.66
N PRO A 481 -32.31 -12.73 9.57
CA PRO A 481 -32.30 -12.40 10.98
C PRO A 481 -31.64 -11.05 11.30
N LEU A 482 -30.52 -10.72 10.68
CA LEU A 482 -29.79 -9.48 10.93
C LEU A 482 -30.51 -8.25 10.35
N GLU A 483 -31.15 -8.37 9.20
CA GLU A 483 -31.98 -7.30 8.62
C GLU A 483 -33.18 -6.94 9.52
N LYS A 484 -33.77 -7.94 10.19
CA LYS A 484 -34.81 -7.69 11.20
C LYS A 484 -34.32 -6.88 12.40
N GLN A 485 -33.01 -6.88 12.67
CA GLN A 485 -32.36 -6.04 13.69
C GLN A 485 -31.82 -4.71 13.13
N GLY A 486 -32.19 -4.37 11.89
CA GLY A 486 -31.82 -3.11 11.27
C GLY A 486 -30.38 -3.05 10.70
N LEU A 487 -29.68 -4.19 10.60
CA LEU A 487 -28.43 -4.27 9.85
C LEU A 487 -28.74 -4.75 8.43
N ILE A 488 -28.78 -3.83 7.48
CA ILE A 488 -29.20 -4.05 6.09
C ILE A 488 -28.00 -4.45 5.22
N PHE A 489 -28.16 -5.49 4.40
CA PHE A 489 -27.17 -5.90 3.42
C PHE A 489 -27.34 -5.11 2.12
N SER A 490 -26.70 -3.94 2.05
CA SER A 490 -26.84 -3.02 0.92
C SER A 490 -25.87 -3.27 -0.24
N GLY A 491 -24.93 -4.18 -0.09
CA GLY A 491 -24.03 -4.64 -1.15
C GLY A 491 -23.91 -6.15 -1.16
N MET A 492 -24.01 -6.74 -2.35
CA MET A 492 -23.91 -8.20 -2.56
C MET A 492 -23.01 -8.49 -3.75
N SER A 493 -22.38 -9.68 -3.77
CA SER A 493 -21.73 -10.19 -4.98
C SER A 493 -22.68 -10.23 -6.17
N PRO A 494 -22.20 -10.23 -7.43
CA PRO A 494 -23.05 -10.19 -8.62
C PRO A 494 -24.09 -11.32 -8.72
N ASP A 495 -23.78 -12.49 -8.14
CA ASP A 495 -24.68 -13.65 -8.04
C ASP A 495 -25.68 -13.55 -6.86
N GLY A 496 -25.50 -12.57 -5.96
CA GLY A 496 -26.35 -12.34 -4.79
C GLY A 496 -26.09 -13.30 -3.62
N LEU A 497 -24.99 -14.04 -3.63
CA LEU A 497 -24.70 -15.05 -2.61
C LEU A 497 -23.86 -14.50 -1.44
N LEU A 498 -22.92 -13.59 -1.73
CA LEU A 498 -21.95 -13.10 -0.75
C LEU A 498 -22.27 -11.69 -0.30
N PRO A 499 -22.43 -11.45 1.01
CA PRO A 499 -22.54 -10.12 1.57
C PRO A 499 -21.24 -9.34 1.42
N GLU A 500 -21.31 -8.17 0.79
CA GLU A 500 -20.18 -7.28 0.54
C GLU A 500 -20.21 -6.03 1.40
N ILE A 501 -21.42 -5.54 1.73
CA ILE A 501 -21.62 -4.30 2.47
C ILE A 501 -22.83 -4.42 3.39
N VAL A 502 -22.66 -3.95 4.62
CA VAL A 502 -23.76 -3.76 5.59
C VAL A 502 -23.86 -2.30 6.00
N GLU A 503 -25.08 -1.85 6.27
CA GLU A 503 -25.35 -0.51 6.79
C GLU A 503 -26.51 -0.50 7.79
N ARG A 504 -26.55 0.50 8.69
CA ARG A 504 -27.71 0.77 9.57
C ARG A 504 -28.36 2.09 9.18
N PRO A 505 -29.53 2.06 8.51
CA PRO A 505 -30.21 3.28 8.04
C PRO A 505 -30.69 4.20 9.18
N ASP A 506 -30.92 3.65 10.37
CA ASP A 506 -31.32 4.40 11.58
C ASP A 506 -30.15 5.03 12.32
N HIS A 507 -28.92 4.87 11.81
CA HIS A 507 -27.69 5.41 12.38
C HIS A 507 -27.16 6.59 11.54
N PRO A 508 -26.61 7.66 12.14
CA PRO A 508 -26.05 8.78 11.39
C PRO A 508 -25.06 8.37 10.30
N TRP A 509 -24.19 7.43 10.59
CA TRP A 509 -23.28 6.82 9.63
C TRP A 509 -22.74 5.48 10.18
N PHE A 510 -23.19 4.37 9.64
CA PHE A 510 -22.72 3.05 10.04
C PHE A 510 -22.62 2.16 8.81
N VAL A 511 -21.38 1.86 8.42
CA VAL A 511 -21.07 1.06 7.23
C VAL A 511 -20.01 0.01 7.57
N GLY A 512 -20.25 -1.22 7.15
CA GLY A 512 -19.26 -2.29 7.15
C GLY A 512 -19.05 -2.81 5.72
N VAL A 513 -17.81 -3.04 5.32
CA VAL A 513 -17.45 -3.54 3.99
C VAL A 513 -16.51 -4.74 4.07
N GLN A 514 -16.73 -5.76 3.23
CA GLN A 514 -15.89 -6.96 3.22
C GLN A 514 -14.56 -6.74 2.50
N PHE A 515 -14.52 -5.82 1.58
CA PHE A 515 -13.35 -5.41 0.81
C PHE A 515 -12.48 -4.39 1.56
N HIS A 516 -11.35 -3.99 0.94
CA HIS A 516 -10.35 -3.07 1.47
C HIS A 516 -10.34 -1.75 0.67
N PRO A 517 -11.23 -0.78 0.97
CA PRO A 517 -11.31 0.48 0.25
C PRO A 517 -10.05 1.35 0.38
N GLU A 518 -9.27 1.15 1.45
CA GLU A 518 -8.02 1.86 1.69
C GLU A 518 -6.98 1.61 0.58
N LEU A 519 -7.03 0.44 -0.08
CA LEU A 519 -6.10 0.07 -1.15
C LEU A 519 -6.34 0.86 -2.45
N LYS A 520 -7.52 1.47 -2.62
CA LYS A 520 -7.87 2.25 -3.83
C LYS A 520 -7.87 3.77 -3.61
N SER A 521 -7.73 4.23 -2.38
CA SER A 521 -7.73 5.67 -2.07
C SER A 521 -6.48 6.36 -2.59
N LYS A 522 -6.66 7.53 -3.23
CA LYS A 522 -5.57 8.35 -3.80
C LYS A 522 -5.70 9.80 -3.34
N PRO A 523 -4.60 10.57 -3.25
CA PRO A 523 -4.66 11.96 -2.79
C PRO A 523 -5.48 12.87 -3.71
N PHE A 524 -5.52 12.56 -5.01
CA PHE A 524 -6.27 13.31 -6.02
C PHE A 524 -7.69 12.80 -6.24
N ASP A 525 -7.98 11.60 -5.74
CA ASP A 525 -9.27 10.92 -5.82
C ASP A 525 -9.49 10.13 -4.53
N PRO A 526 -9.83 10.83 -3.42
CA PRO A 526 -10.12 10.20 -2.14
C PRO A 526 -11.24 9.18 -2.27
N HIS A 527 -11.03 7.99 -1.74
CA HIS A 527 -12.05 6.94 -1.83
C HIS A 527 -13.37 7.40 -1.18
N PRO A 528 -14.54 7.22 -1.84
CA PRO A 528 -15.83 7.77 -1.39
C PRO A 528 -16.19 7.41 0.05
N LEU A 529 -15.92 6.17 0.48
CA LEU A 529 -16.19 5.72 1.86
C LEU A 529 -15.36 6.49 2.88
N PHE A 530 -14.08 6.76 2.61
CA PHE A 530 -13.26 7.55 3.54
C PHE A 530 -13.66 9.04 3.54
N ALA A 531 -13.98 9.59 2.39
CA ALA A 531 -14.51 10.95 2.33
C ALA A 531 -15.85 11.07 3.11
N GLY A 532 -16.79 10.14 2.89
CA GLY A 532 -18.05 10.10 3.62
C GLY A 532 -17.88 9.90 5.12
N PHE A 533 -16.98 8.98 5.53
CA PHE A 533 -16.71 8.70 6.94
C PHE A 533 -16.10 9.89 7.68
N VAL A 534 -15.11 10.56 7.08
CA VAL A 534 -14.50 11.77 7.67
C VAL A 534 -15.50 12.92 7.69
N GLY A 535 -16.37 13.04 6.66
CA GLY A 535 -17.48 13.98 6.66
C GLY A 535 -18.44 13.78 7.84
N ALA A 536 -18.83 12.53 8.11
CA ALA A 536 -19.66 12.18 9.26
C ALA A 536 -18.95 12.45 10.60
N ALA A 537 -17.64 12.17 10.69
CA ALA A 537 -16.83 12.53 11.87
C ALA A 537 -16.81 14.05 12.11
N LEU A 538 -16.76 14.85 11.05
CA LEU A 538 -16.79 16.30 11.16
C LEU A 538 -18.16 16.82 11.63
N GLU A 539 -19.25 16.20 11.16
CA GLU A 539 -20.60 16.51 11.66
C GLU A 539 -20.73 16.15 13.14
N GLN A 540 -20.25 14.98 13.56
CA GLN A 540 -20.22 14.56 14.96
C GLN A 540 -19.43 15.54 15.83
N ALA A 541 -18.25 15.99 15.38
CA ALA A 541 -17.41 16.95 16.09
C ALA A 541 -18.09 18.30 16.33
N ARG A 542 -19.09 18.68 15.52
CA ARG A 542 -19.88 19.91 15.70
C ARG A 542 -21.02 19.74 16.71
N LEU A 543 -21.38 18.51 17.05
CA LEU A 543 -22.46 18.20 17.99
C LEU A 543 -21.95 18.04 19.44
N VAL A 544 -20.66 17.76 19.59
CA VAL A 544 -19.95 17.60 20.87
C VAL A 544 -19.17 18.88 21.20
#